data_77453a23f203a04c3e4701686d59cf21
#
_entry.id   77453a23f203a04c3e4701686d59cf21
#
_cell.length_a   1.000
_cell.length_b   1.000
_cell.length_c   1.000
_cell.angle_alpha   90.00
_cell.angle_beta   90.00
_cell.angle_gamma   90.00
#
_symmetry.space_group_name_H-M   'P 1'
#
loop_
_entity.id
_entity.type
_entity.pdbx_description
1 polymer ?
#
loop_
_entity_poly.entity_id
_entity_poly.type
_entity_poly.pdbx_seq_one_letter_code
_entity_poly.pdbx_strand_id
1 'polypeptide(L)'
;MSKILVKKNSPFKIDVEAGKKYFWCKCGKSSNQPFCDGSHNGTDISPVSFLAEKSETKFFCGCKITNAQPFCDGSHNTLNIDLSSSTESSKSFDVNIRPDDKLIKVDMNETLLTASLRNNVPHLSACGGVGKCSTCRVEIIDGLDNCSKRSLLEEKLAEKLKFPDQIRLACQTKISGNISYRRLLLDKRDLNHNSQVTHKKLESVGTIRNLSIMFCDIKGFTPFSESLSAYDVIFILNRYFSIMREVIIKNGGEINNYIGDAILAIFGLNETRQQTLRATNAALEMIHRMDEFKKYLIKAYGSDFDIRVGIHYGEVIVGTVGYGEDKKLTVIGDAVNIASRIEAINKDAGTRLLVSDDAYNEIKENVDVRNFLRLKLRGTSNLITLHEIQRVKKNSLIDHDNIKEIRYNNFIWTRTLPISELEEGEKKKFLSKEK
;
A
#
# COMPACT_ATOMS: atom_id res chain seq x y z
N MET A 1 -1.44 27.01 -31.07
CA MET A 1 -0.67 26.97 -29.81
C MET A 1 -1.62 26.55 -28.68
N SER A 2 -1.29 25.51 -27.96
CA SER A 2 -2.10 25.03 -26.85
C SER A 2 -2.10 26.04 -25.70
N LYS A 3 -3.28 26.37 -25.17
CA LYS A 3 -3.44 27.35 -24.07
C LYS A 3 -2.89 26.74 -22.76
N ILE A 4 -2.02 27.47 -22.07
CA ILE A 4 -1.51 27.09 -20.74
C ILE A 4 -2.61 27.37 -19.72
N LEU A 5 -2.90 26.38 -18.85
CA LEU A 5 -3.91 26.49 -17.81
C LEU A 5 -3.24 26.91 -16.48
N VAL A 6 -3.64 28.06 -15.94
CA VAL A 6 -3.25 28.50 -14.61
C VAL A 6 -4.01 27.68 -13.58
N LYS A 7 -3.31 26.98 -12.69
CA LYS A 7 -3.92 26.11 -11.66
C LYS A 7 -3.94 26.74 -10.27
N LYS A 8 -2.98 27.61 -9.98
CA LYS A 8 -2.88 28.24 -8.68
C LYS A 8 -2.11 29.56 -8.81
N ASN A 9 -2.64 30.64 -8.23
CA ASN A 9 -1.97 31.95 -8.20
C ASN A 9 -0.99 32.06 -7.00
N SER A 10 -0.27 30.96 -6.72
CA SER A 10 0.79 30.86 -5.71
C SER A 10 1.67 29.67 -5.99
N PRO A 11 2.91 29.60 -5.47
CA PRO A 11 3.77 28.45 -5.67
C PRO A 11 3.28 27.20 -4.93
N PHE A 12 3.74 26.03 -5.41
CA PHE A 12 3.66 24.77 -4.70
C PHE A 12 4.95 24.59 -3.90
N LYS A 13 4.84 24.51 -2.58
CA LYS A 13 5.95 24.19 -1.69
C LYS A 13 6.14 22.67 -1.67
N ILE A 14 7.30 22.17 -2.13
CA ILE A 14 7.61 20.74 -2.24
C ILE A 14 8.98 20.47 -1.66
N ASP A 15 9.09 19.47 -0.80
CA ASP A 15 10.37 18.95 -0.33
C ASP A 15 10.89 17.96 -1.39
N VAL A 16 12.02 18.32 -2.00
CA VAL A 16 12.68 17.51 -3.04
C VAL A 16 13.81 16.69 -2.43
N GLU A 17 14.03 15.51 -2.98
CA GLU A 17 15.06 14.56 -2.53
C GLU A 17 16.28 14.61 -3.46
N ALA A 18 17.49 14.63 -2.90
CA ALA A 18 18.74 14.60 -3.67
C ALA A 18 18.80 13.41 -4.62
N GLY A 19 19.24 13.63 -5.86
CA GLY A 19 19.35 12.60 -6.89
C GLY A 19 18.05 12.23 -7.59
N LYS A 20 16.89 12.78 -7.16
CA LYS A 20 15.59 12.48 -7.75
C LYS A 20 15.24 13.46 -8.87
N LYS A 21 14.72 12.92 -9.98
CA LYS A 21 14.30 13.71 -11.14
C LYS A 21 12.79 13.98 -11.06
N TYR A 22 12.41 15.25 -11.20
CA TYR A 22 11.03 15.74 -11.19
C TYR A 22 10.66 16.28 -12.56
N PHE A 23 9.39 16.15 -12.95
CA PHE A 23 8.86 16.66 -14.21
C PHE A 23 7.75 17.66 -13.94
N TRP A 24 8.06 18.94 -13.98
CA TRP A 24 7.08 20.01 -13.73
C TRP A 24 6.10 20.14 -14.90
N CYS A 25 4.79 20.17 -14.57
CA CYS A 25 3.73 20.33 -15.55
C CYS A 25 3.66 21.77 -16.07
N LYS A 26 4.20 22.02 -17.28
CA LYS A 26 4.17 23.34 -17.91
C LYS A 26 2.80 23.68 -18.49
N CYS A 27 2.06 22.70 -19.03
CA CYS A 27 0.76 22.92 -19.68
C CYS A 27 -0.38 23.22 -18.68
N GLY A 28 -0.21 22.90 -17.40
CA GLY A 28 -1.23 23.08 -16.36
C GLY A 28 -2.36 22.06 -16.36
N LYS A 29 -2.37 21.06 -17.27
CA LYS A 29 -3.46 20.07 -17.40
C LYS A 29 -3.38 18.93 -16.39
N SER A 30 -2.20 18.61 -15.86
CA SER A 30 -1.99 17.53 -14.91
C SER A 30 -2.92 17.63 -13.70
N SER A 31 -3.46 16.50 -13.27
CA SER A 31 -4.21 16.34 -12.02
C SER A 31 -3.27 16.25 -10.81
N ASN A 32 -1.99 15.90 -11.03
CA ASN A 32 -0.97 15.73 -10.00
C ASN A 32 -0.03 16.94 -9.89
N GLN A 33 -0.60 18.15 -9.78
CA GLN A 33 0.21 19.38 -9.67
C GLN A 33 1.14 19.40 -8.45
N PRO A 34 2.37 19.92 -8.59
CA PRO A 34 2.94 20.63 -9.75
C PRO A 34 3.55 19.72 -10.82
N PHE A 35 3.49 18.39 -10.69
CA PHE A 35 4.18 17.44 -11.54
C PHE A 35 3.31 16.91 -12.69
N CYS A 36 3.97 16.44 -13.73
CA CYS A 36 3.33 15.93 -14.93
C CYS A 36 2.86 14.47 -14.72
N ASP A 37 1.62 14.20 -15.13
CA ASP A 37 1.00 12.87 -15.12
C ASP A 37 0.76 12.32 -16.55
N GLY A 38 1.34 12.95 -17.57
CA GLY A 38 1.14 12.59 -18.97
C GLY A 38 0.00 13.34 -19.67
N SER A 39 -0.80 14.15 -18.95
CA SER A 39 -1.93 14.91 -19.53
C SER A 39 -1.54 15.98 -20.58
N HIS A 40 -0.22 16.18 -20.81
CA HIS A 40 0.28 17.02 -21.90
C HIS A 40 0.21 16.32 -23.27
N ASN A 41 0.00 15.02 -23.33
CA ASN A 41 -0.13 14.27 -24.56
C ASN A 41 -1.25 14.86 -25.43
N GLY A 42 -0.96 15.11 -26.71
CA GLY A 42 -1.85 15.83 -27.64
C GLY A 42 -1.76 17.36 -27.53
N THR A 43 -0.76 17.90 -26.83
CA THR A 43 -0.41 19.32 -26.82
C THR A 43 1.00 19.53 -27.38
N ASP A 44 1.30 20.76 -27.80
CA ASP A 44 2.64 21.22 -28.20
C ASP A 44 3.52 21.65 -27.01
N ILE A 45 3.13 21.31 -25.77
CA ILE A 45 3.80 21.72 -24.54
C ILE A 45 4.36 20.50 -23.80
N SER A 46 5.67 20.42 -23.65
CA SER A 46 6.36 19.37 -22.90
C SER A 46 6.62 19.78 -21.44
N PRO A 47 6.67 18.82 -20.50
CA PRO A 47 7.03 19.09 -19.12
C PRO A 47 8.50 19.52 -19.00
N VAL A 48 8.81 20.34 -17.98
CA VAL A 48 10.18 20.76 -17.66
C VAL A 48 10.79 19.80 -16.64
N SER A 49 11.92 19.16 -16.97
CA SER A 49 12.60 18.27 -16.05
C SER A 49 13.51 19.04 -15.09
N PHE A 50 13.57 18.60 -13.83
CA PHE A 50 14.46 19.11 -12.79
C PHE A 50 15.10 17.95 -12.03
N LEU A 51 16.43 17.94 -11.91
CA LEU A 51 17.17 16.99 -11.07
C LEU A 51 17.54 17.70 -9.76
N ALA A 52 17.10 17.18 -8.63
CA ALA A 52 17.43 17.75 -7.33
C ALA A 52 18.86 17.34 -6.92
N GLU A 53 19.78 18.30 -6.80
CA GLU A 53 21.15 18.06 -6.34
C GLU A 53 21.23 17.89 -4.82
N LYS A 54 20.28 18.46 -4.09
CA LYS A 54 20.19 18.45 -2.61
C LYS A 54 18.75 18.16 -2.19
N SER A 55 18.62 17.55 -1.01
CA SER A 55 17.31 17.44 -0.35
C SER A 55 16.98 18.77 0.31
N GLU A 56 16.03 19.52 -0.24
CA GLU A 56 15.62 20.84 0.22
C GLU A 56 14.18 21.16 -0.19
N THR A 57 13.61 22.20 0.43
CA THR A 57 12.29 22.71 0.01
C THR A 57 12.43 23.60 -1.22
N LYS A 58 11.71 23.28 -2.30
CA LYS A 58 11.61 24.10 -3.53
C LYS A 58 10.19 24.61 -3.73
N PHE A 59 10.07 25.77 -4.37
CA PHE A 59 8.81 26.43 -4.69
C PHE A 59 8.56 26.35 -6.19
N PHE A 60 7.80 25.34 -6.62
CA PHE A 60 7.43 25.15 -8.02
C PHE A 60 6.32 26.12 -8.44
N CYS A 61 6.44 26.69 -9.64
CA CYS A 61 5.47 27.67 -10.12
C CYS A 61 4.08 27.09 -10.33
N GLY A 62 3.06 27.67 -9.70
CA GLY A 62 1.64 27.30 -9.84
C GLY A 62 0.92 28.03 -10.96
N CYS A 63 1.29 29.30 -11.23
CA CYS A 63 0.68 30.12 -12.28
C CYS A 63 1.15 29.76 -13.70
N LYS A 64 2.23 28.98 -13.86
CA LYS A 64 2.82 28.49 -15.11
C LYS A 64 3.43 29.58 -16.02
N ILE A 65 3.56 30.84 -15.53
CA ILE A 65 4.02 31.99 -16.32
C ILE A 65 5.41 32.48 -15.86
N THR A 66 6.06 31.75 -14.96
CA THR A 66 7.40 32.07 -14.48
C THR A 66 8.46 32.10 -15.59
N ASN A 67 9.38 33.05 -15.52
CA ASN A 67 10.58 33.08 -16.37
C ASN A 67 11.70 32.17 -15.82
N ALA A 68 11.61 31.72 -14.56
CA ALA A 68 12.59 30.85 -13.88
C ALA A 68 12.11 29.38 -13.81
N GLN A 69 11.55 28.85 -14.90
CA GLN A 69 11.00 27.48 -14.95
C GLN A 69 11.99 26.41 -14.44
N PRO A 70 11.55 25.50 -13.55
CA PRO A 70 10.20 25.22 -13.08
C PRO A 70 9.80 25.97 -11.80
N PHE A 71 10.64 26.86 -11.30
CA PHE A 71 10.46 27.50 -10.00
C PHE A 71 9.66 28.81 -10.06
N CYS A 72 9.16 29.22 -8.91
CA CYS A 72 8.45 30.48 -8.77
C CYS A 72 9.45 31.65 -8.67
N ASP A 73 9.26 32.66 -9.50
CA ASP A 73 10.05 33.90 -9.53
C ASP A 73 9.25 35.13 -9.02
N GLY A 74 8.04 34.90 -8.50
CA GLY A 74 7.15 35.95 -8.04
C GLY A 74 6.28 36.57 -9.14
N SER A 75 6.40 36.18 -10.41
CA SER A 75 5.58 36.71 -11.53
C SER A 75 4.08 36.63 -11.28
N HIS A 76 3.62 35.71 -10.42
CA HIS A 76 2.21 35.60 -10.05
C HIS A 76 1.70 36.83 -9.26
N ASN A 77 2.58 37.63 -8.62
CA ASN A 77 2.20 38.83 -7.86
C ASN A 77 1.84 40.01 -8.77
N THR A 78 2.32 40.01 -10.01
CA THR A 78 2.03 41.04 -11.02
C THR A 78 0.85 40.68 -11.93
N LEU A 79 0.38 39.44 -11.80
CA LEU A 79 -0.77 38.97 -12.53
C LEU A 79 -2.03 39.41 -11.79
N ASN A 80 -2.63 40.53 -12.24
CA ASN A 80 -4.06 40.80 -12.00
C ASN A 80 -4.87 39.74 -12.75
N ILE A 81 -4.69 38.48 -12.42
CA ILE A 81 -5.63 37.45 -12.80
C ILE A 81 -6.74 37.53 -11.78
N ASP A 82 -7.75 38.31 -12.10
CA ASP A 82 -9.08 38.08 -11.56
C ASP A 82 -9.43 36.62 -11.84
N LEU A 83 -9.26 35.75 -10.82
CA LEU A 83 -9.79 34.41 -10.83
C LEU A 83 -11.34 34.43 -10.93
N SER A 84 -11.93 35.64 -10.87
CA SER A 84 -13.34 35.90 -11.11
C SER A 84 -13.70 36.02 -12.59
N SER A 85 -12.76 36.15 -13.55
CA SER A 85 -13.07 36.41 -14.96
C SER A 85 -12.74 35.30 -15.96
N SER A 86 -12.49 34.05 -15.51
CA SER A 86 -12.76 32.85 -16.32
C SER A 86 -14.07 32.19 -15.89
N THR A 87 -15.09 32.97 -15.74
CA THR A 87 -16.47 32.55 -15.83
C THR A 87 -16.85 32.37 -17.32
N GLU A 88 -16.34 31.33 -17.97
CA GLU A 88 -17.34 30.43 -18.53
C GLU A 88 -18.16 30.01 -17.33
N SER A 89 -19.42 30.40 -17.25
CA SER A 89 -20.37 30.03 -16.21
C SER A 89 -20.29 28.51 -16.09
N SER A 90 -19.60 28.04 -15.08
CA SER A 90 -19.50 26.60 -14.82
C SER A 90 -20.93 26.18 -14.57
N LYS A 91 -21.48 25.43 -15.54
CA LYS A 91 -22.87 25.00 -15.50
C LYS A 91 -23.00 24.16 -14.23
N SER A 92 -23.63 24.71 -13.21
CA SER A 92 -23.89 24.03 -11.95
C SER A 92 -25.29 23.47 -11.93
N PHE A 93 -25.50 22.37 -11.29
CA PHE A 93 -26.76 21.66 -11.22
C PHE A 93 -27.20 21.50 -9.77
N ASP A 94 -28.51 21.46 -9.57
CA ASP A 94 -29.09 21.25 -8.27
C ASP A 94 -29.13 19.75 -7.96
N VAL A 95 -28.59 19.38 -6.80
CA VAL A 95 -28.52 18.00 -6.33
C VAL A 95 -29.15 17.88 -4.95
N ASN A 96 -30.20 17.06 -4.86
CA ASN A 96 -30.86 16.77 -3.59
C ASN A 96 -30.24 15.53 -2.95
N ILE A 97 -29.75 15.64 -1.71
CA ILE A 97 -29.06 14.57 -0.98
C ILE A 97 -29.95 14.05 0.14
N ARG A 98 -30.25 12.75 0.11
CA ARG A 98 -30.97 12.07 1.19
C ARG A 98 -30.03 11.17 2.03
N PRO A 99 -30.32 10.94 3.28
CA PRO A 99 -31.50 11.35 4.08
C PRO A 99 -31.43 12.77 4.64
N ASP A 100 -30.40 13.57 4.30
CA ASP A 100 -30.18 14.90 4.91
C ASP A 100 -31.14 15.96 4.41
N ASP A 101 -31.92 15.68 3.37
CA ASP A 101 -32.78 16.61 2.62
C ASP A 101 -32.06 17.92 2.28
N LYS A 102 -30.78 17.80 1.90
CA LYS A 102 -29.90 18.92 1.63
C LYS A 102 -29.77 19.15 0.13
N LEU A 103 -30.13 20.36 -0.30
CA LEU A 103 -29.91 20.82 -1.67
C LEU A 103 -28.52 21.44 -1.78
N ILE A 104 -27.71 20.97 -2.72
CA ILE A 104 -26.38 21.53 -3.03
C ILE A 104 -26.24 21.84 -4.51
N LYS A 105 -25.33 22.76 -4.84
CA LYS A 105 -24.92 23.00 -6.22
C LYS A 105 -23.64 22.24 -6.52
N VAL A 106 -23.65 21.52 -7.66
CA VAL A 106 -22.55 20.68 -8.13
C VAL A 106 -22.12 21.16 -9.50
N ASP A 107 -20.82 21.42 -9.66
CA ASP A 107 -20.26 21.87 -10.93
C ASP A 107 -20.07 20.69 -11.89
N MET A 108 -20.26 20.91 -13.19
CA MET A 108 -20.20 19.87 -14.23
C MET A 108 -18.90 19.05 -14.21
N ASN A 109 -17.78 19.63 -13.77
CA ASN A 109 -16.48 18.97 -13.71
C ASN A 109 -16.15 18.35 -12.34
N GLU A 110 -17.03 18.55 -11.36
CA GLU A 110 -16.87 18.06 -10.00
C GLU A 110 -17.52 16.69 -9.82
N THR A 111 -16.96 15.83 -8.93
CA THR A 111 -17.60 14.57 -8.57
C THR A 111 -18.61 14.78 -7.44
N LEU A 112 -19.60 13.89 -7.33
CA LEU A 112 -20.59 13.96 -6.24
C LEU A 112 -19.93 13.91 -4.85
N LEU A 113 -18.84 13.15 -4.71
CA LEU A 113 -18.07 13.09 -3.46
C LEU A 113 -17.45 14.43 -3.11
N THR A 114 -16.75 15.05 -4.05
CA THR A 114 -16.09 16.35 -3.84
C THR A 114 -17.11 17.43 -3.51
N ALA A 115 -18.23 17.47 -4.26
CA ALA A 115 -19.31 18.39 -4.02
C ALA A 115 -19.94 18.22 -2.63
N SER A 116 -20.17 16.96 -2.20
CA SER A 116 -20.70 16.66 -0.87
C SER A 116 -19.79 17.22 0.22
N LEU A 117 -18.50 16.92 0.16
CA LEU A 117 -17.51 17.35 1.15
C LEU A 117 -17.36 18.88 1.18
N ARG A 118 -17.34 19.54 0.01
CA ARG A 118 -17.29 20.99 -0.12
C ARG A 118 -18.49 21.67 0.55
N ASN A 119 -19.66 21.03 0.46
CA ASN A 119 -20.89 21.53 1.08
C ASN A 119 -21.12 21.04 2.52
N ASN A 120 -20.08 20.51 3.19
CA ASN A 120 -20.15 19.96 4.55
C ASN A 120 -21.22 18.86 4.68
N VAL A 121 -21.39 18.02 3.65
CA VAL A 121 -22.19 16.81 3.71
C VAL A 121 -21.24 15.66 4.01
N PRO A 122 -21.34 15.00 5.17
CA PRO A 122 -20.50 13.86 5.50
C PRO A 122 -20.61 12.76 4.44
N HIS A 123 -19.50 12.29 3.91
CA HIS A 123 -19.48 11.25 2.89
C HIS A 123 -18.25 10.36 3.05
N LEU A 124 -18.48 9.06 3.20
CA LEU A 124 -17.40 8.09 3.40
C LEU A 124 -16.63 7.81 2.11
N SER A 125 -15.33 7.66 2.22
CA SER A 125 -14.45 7.27 1.11
C SER A 125 -13.18 6.60 1.61
N ALA A 126 -13.25 5.33 1.96
CA ALA A 126 -12.13 4.58 2.55
C ALA A 126 -10.87 4.56 1.68
N CYS A 127 -11.01 4.58 0.35
CA CYS A 127 -9.87 4.63 -0.58
C CYS A 127 -9.37 6.06 -0.90
N GLY A 128 -9.93 7.11 -0.27
CA GLY A 128 -9.57 8.49 -0.58
C GLY A 128 -10.08 8.98 -1.96
N GLY A 129 -11.14 8.37 -2.51
CA GLY A 129 -11.76 8.84 -3.77
C GLY A 129 -11.17 8.28 -5.06
N VAL A 130 -10.29 7.27 -4.99
CA VAL A 130 -9.61 6.70 -6.17
C VAL A 130 -10.39 5.56 -6.88
N GLY A 131 -11.66 5.32 -6.53
CA GLY A 131 -12.51 4.33 -7.20
C GLY A 131 -12.22 2.86 -6.86
N LYS A 132 -11.45 2.57 -5.80
CA LYS A 132 -11.02 1.21 -5.44
C LYS A 132 -11.82 0.59 -4.27
N CYS A 133 -12.81 1.30 -3.74
CA CYS A 133 -13.72 0.81 -2.70
C CYS A 133 -15.16 1.19 -2.99
N SER A 134 -16.09 0.59 -2.25
CA SER A 134 -17.53 0.88 -2.40
C SER A 134 -18.10 1.77 -1.29
N THR A 135 -17.26 2.34 -0.40
CA THR A 135 -17.75 3.09 0.75
C THR A 135 -18.42 4.42 0.39
N CYS A 136 -18.06 5.00 -0.76
CA CYS A 136 -18.68 6.22 -1.27
C CYS A 136 -19.91 5.97 -2.16
N ARG A 137 -20.47 4.76 -2.16
CA ARG A 137 -21.61 4.43 -3.02
C ARG A 137 -22.86 5.20 -2.62
N VAL A 138 -23.59 5.62 -3.64
CA VAL A 138 -24.85 6.30 -3.56
C VAL A 138 -25.89 5.60 -4.44
N GLU A 139 -27.15 5.73 -4.10
CA GLU A 139 -28.24 5.32 -4.95
C GLU A 139 -28.83 6.55 -5.62
N ILE A 140 -28.79 6.59 -6.94
CA ILE A 140 -29.44 7.65 -7.70
C ILE A 140 -30.95 7.38 -7.68
N ILE A 141 -31.71 8.31 -7.10
CA ILE A 141 -33.15 8.19 -6.96
C ILE A 141 -33.84 8.75 -8.21
N ASP A 142 -33.30 9.88 -8.72
CA ASP A 142 -33.82 10.56 -9.89
C ASP A 142 -32.67 11.19 -10.69
N GLY A 143 -32.81 11.25 -12.00
CA GLY A 143 -31.83 11.87 -12.89
C GLY A 143 -30.63 10.96 -13.24
N LEU A 144 -30.78 9.64 -13.29
CA LEU A 144 -29.69 8.71 -13.65
C LEU A 144 -29.08 9.03 -15.03
N ASP A 145 -29.87 9.44 -15.99
CA ASP A 145 -29.42 9.83 -17.34
C ASP A 145 -28.55 11.08 -17.33
N ASN A 146 -28.63 11.88 -16.28
CA ASN A 146 -27.78 13.04 -16.06
C ASN A 146 -26.42 12.69 -15.43
N CYS A 147 -26.21 11.43 -15.04
CA CYS A 147 -24.95 10.96 -14.51
C CYS A 147 -23.98 10.55 -15.63
N SER A 148 -22.70 10.78 -15.43
CA SER A 148 -21.66 10.25 -16.33
C SER A 148 -21.75 8.73 -16.42
N LYS A 149 -21.33 8.14 -17.54
CA LYS A 149 -21.14 6.68 -17.60
C LYS A 149 -20.17 6.23 -16.52
N ARG A 150 -20.31 4.98 -16.07
CA ARG A 150 -19.36 4.39 -15.11
C ARG A 150 -17.95 4.43 -15.68
N SER A 151 -16.98 4.80 -14.86
CA SER A 151 -15.56 4.66 -15.21
C SER A 151 -15.17 3.19 -15.25
N LEU A 152 -14.07 2.84 -15.91
CA LEU A 152 -13.56 1.45 -15.95
C LEU A 152 -13.34 0.86 -14.54
N LEU A 153 -12.93 1.70 -13.57
CA LEU A 153 -12.74 1.27 -12.18
C LEU A 153 -14.08 1.02 -11.49
N GLU A 154 -15.04 1.91 -11.71
CA GLU A 154 -16.40 1.77 -11.18
C GLU A 154 -17.09 0.53 -11.77
N GLU A 155 -16.96 0.28 -13.08
CA GLU A 155 -17.57 -0.86 -13.75
C GLU A 155 -17.04 -2.19 -13.20
N LYS A 156 -15.71 -2.35 -13.12
CA LYS A 156 -15.09 -3.55 -12.52
C LYS A 156 -15.59 -3.83 -11.10
N LEU A 157 -15.77 -2.75 -10.31
CA LEU A 157 -16.24 -2.91 -8.94
C LEU A 157 -17.74 -3.23 -8.91
N ALA A 158 -18.53 -2.62 -9.80
CA ALA A 158 -19.97 -2.89 -9.94
C ALA A 158 -20.24 -4.32 -10.37
N GLU A 159 -19.49 -4.86 -11.33
CA GLU A 159 -19.56 -6.28 -11.73
C GLU A 159 -19.22 -7.21 -10.56
N LYS A 160 -18.10 -6.96 -9.88
CA LYS A 160 -17.65 -7.76 -8.72
C LYS A 160 -18.68 -7.80 -7.60
N LEU A 161 -19.32 -6.67 -7.31
CA LEU A 161 -20.28 -6.50 -6.21
C LEU A 161 -21.74 -6.60 -6.66
N LYS A 162 -21.99 -6.85 -7.97
CA LYS A 162 -23.31 -6.96 -8.59
C LYS A 162 -24.19 -5.74 -8.33
N PHE A 163 -23.65 -4.55 -8.53
CA PHE A 163 -24.39 -3.31 -8.36
C PHE A 163 -25.38 -3.08 -9.52
N PRO A 164 -26.65 -2.79 -9.24
CA PRO A 164 -27.55 -2.29 -10.27
C PRO A 164 -27.13 -0.89 -10.75
N ASP A 165 -27.70 -0.43 -11.87
CA ASP A 165 -27.28 0.81 -12.54
C ASP A 165 -27.46 2.06 -11.67
N GLN A 166 -28.47 2.06 -10.79
CA GLN A 166 -28.74 3.14 -9.87
C GLN A 166 -27.67 3.30 -8.79
N ILE A 167 -26.88 2.26 -8.51
CA ILE A 167 -25.81 2.32 -7.54
C ILE A 167 -24.55 2.84 -8.20
N ARG A 168 -24.10 4.00 -7.77
CA ARG A 168 -22.94 4.70 -8.32
C ARG A 168 -21.88 4.98 -7.25
N LEU A 169 -20.65 5.13 -7.67
CA LEU A 169 -19.58 5.60 -6.78
C LEU A 169 -19.50 7.12 -6.85
N ALA A 170 -19.83 7.82 -5.75
CA ALA A 170 -19.83 9.27 -5.70
C ALA A 170 -18.47 9.89 -6.09
N CYS A 171 -17.36 9.19 -5.84
CA CYS A 171 -16.01 9.65 -6.23
C CYS A 171 -15.71 9.52 -7.74
N GLN A 172 -16.52 8.78 -8.48
CA GLN A 172 -16.35 8.58 -9.93
C GLN A 172 -17.45 9.25 -10.74
N THR A 173 -18.59 9.59 -10.12
CA THR A 173 -19.76 10.12 -10.80
C THR A 173 -19.69 11.64 -10.90
N LYS A 174 -19.79 12.13 -12.13
CA LYS A 174 -20.04 13.55 -12.49
C LYS A 174 -21.43 13.68 -13.05
N ILE A 175 -21.96 14.90 -13.12
CA ILE A 175 -23.31 15.15 -13.59
C ILE A 175 -23.36 16.21 -14.70
N SER A 176 -24.41 16.11 -15.51
CA SER A 176 -24.72 17.03 -16.61
C SER A 176 -26.12 17.67 -16.49
N GLY A 177 -26.83 17.35 -15.41
CA GLY A 177 -28.16 17.86 -15.08
C GLY A 177 -28.49 17.65 -13.60
N ASN A 178 -29.69 18.10 -13.20
CA ASN A 178 -30.17 17.91 -11.82
C ASN A 178 -30.39 16.45 -11.51
N ILE A 179 -30.06 16.05 -10.28
CA ILE A 179 -30.26 14.69 -9.78
C ILE A 179 -30.74 14.70 -8.32
N SER A 180 -31.25 13.56 -7.90
CA SER A 180 -31.45 13.25 -6.48
C SER A 180 -30.77 11.92 -6.14
N TYR A 181 -30.01 11.85 -5.04
CA TYR A 181 -29.39 10.62 -4.61
C TYR A 181 -29.49 10.42 -3.10
N ARG A 182 -29.37 9.14 -2.70
CA ARG A 182 -29.32 8.71 -1.29
C ARG A 182 -27.95 8.13 -0.99
N ARG A 183 -27.32 8.56 0.10
CA ARG A 183 -26.10 7.93 0.62
C ARG A 183 -26.46 6.60 1.28
N LEU A 184 -25.76 5.53 0.92
CA LEU A 184 -26.09 4.17 1.38
C LEU A 184 -25.32 3.75 2.64
N LEU A 185 -24.15 4.36 2.88
CA LEU A 185 -23.32 4.05 4.04
C LEU A 185 -23.14 5.31 4.88
N LEU A 186 -23.97 5.46 5.87
CA LEU A 186 -23.78 6.46 6.93
C LEU A 186 -24.69 6.14 8.13
N ASP A 187 -24.08 5.59 9.16
CA ASP A 187 -24.71 5.54 10.47
C ASP A 187 -24.00 6.48 11.47
N LYS A 188 -24.56 6.66 12.67
CA LYS A 188 -23.96 7.50 13.72
C LYS A 188 -22.59 6.99 14.17
N ARG A 189 -22.32 5.69 14.04
CA ARG A 189 -21.05 5.06 14.42
C ARG A 189 -19.99 5.36 13.38
N ASP A 190 -20.34 5.29 12.09
CA ASP A 190 -19.45 5.66 10.99
C ASP A 190 -18.97 7.12 11.11
N LEU A 191 -19.87 8.04 11.55
CA LEU A 191 -19.53 9.44 11.78
C LEU A 191 -18.53 9.64 12.92
N ASN A 192 -18.62 8.82 13.97
CA ASN A 192 -17.75 8.94 15.15
C ASN A 192 -16.39 8.28 14.97
N HIS A 193 -16.27 7.30 14.08
CA HIS A 193 -15.06 6.48 13.94
C HIS A 193 -14.20 6.84 12.74
N ASN A 194 -14.68 7.70 11.85
CA ASN A 194 -13.97 8.02 10.64
C ASN A 194 -13.52 9.49 10.61
N SER A 195 -12.23 9.73 10.81
CA SER A 195 -11.62 11.05 10.69
C SER A 195 -11.87 11.71 9.31
N GLN A 196 -12.16 10.91 8.28
CA GLN A 196 -12.49 11.39 6.94
C GLN A 196 -13.81 12.16 6.89
N VAL A 197 -14.75 11.86 7.80
CA VAL A 197 -16.06 12.55 7.86
C VAL A 197 -15.93 13.93 8.49
N THR A 198 -14.97 14.10 9.40
CA THR A 198 -14.73 15.37 10.13
C THR A 198 -13.74 16.29 9.43
N HIS A 199 -12.91 15.79 8.52
CA HIS A 199 -11.91 16.58 7.80
C HIS A 199 -12.32 16.81 6.33
N LYS A 200 -12.15 18.05 5.85
CA LYS A 200 -12.39 18.45 4.46
C LYS A 200 -11.41 17.80 3.45
N LYS A 201 -10.52 16.93 3.90
CA LYS A 201 -9.52 16.25 3.05
C LYS A 201 -9.93 14.80 2.80
N LEU A 202 -9.79 14.39 1.54
CA LEU A 202 -9.89 12.99 1.12
C LEU A 202 -8.62 12.25 1.56
N GLU A 203 -8.69 11.57 2.70
CA GLU A 203 -7.61 10.72 3.18
C GLU A 203 -8.00 9.25 3.02
N SER A 204 -7.03 8.42 2.61
CA SER A 204 -7.21 6.98 2.51
C SER A 204 -6.97 6.32 3.88
N VAL A 205 -7.77 5.31 4.21
CA VAL A 205 -7.54 4.48 5.42
C VAL A 205 -6.33 3.55 5.28
N GLY A 206 -5.70 3.52 4.12
CA GLY A 206 -4.50 2.75 3.83
C GLY A 206 -3.90 3.10 2.49
N THR A 207 -2.69 2.65 2.24
CA THR A 207 -1.96 2.84 0.99
C THR A 207 -1.88 1.53 0.21
N ILE A 208 -2.04 1.60 -1.11
CA ILE A 208 -1.87 0.45 -2.00
C ILE A 208 -0.39 0.31 -2.30
N ARG A 209 0.15 -0.89 -2.10
CA ARG A 209 1.56 -1.21 -2.34
C ARG A 209 1.70 -2.62 -2.91
N ASN A 210 2.70 -2.80 -3.75
CA ASN A 210 3.15 -4.13 -4.15
C ASN A 210 4.22 -4.60 -3.16
N LEU A 211 3.95 -5.70 -2.47
CA LEU A 211 4.81 -6.23 -1.42
C LEU A 211 5.05 -7.73 -1.63
N SER A 212 6.15 -8.23 -1.10
CA SER A 212 6.37 -9.67 -1.00
C SER A 212 5.85 -10.18 0.33
N ILE A 213 4.91 -11.10 0.25
CA ILE A 213 4.21 -11.70 1.38
C ILE A 213 4.77 -13.10 1.59
N MET A 214 5.22 -13.39 2.80
CA MET A 214 5.72 -14.68 3.22
C MET A 214 4.80 -15.28 4.29
N PHE A 215 4.30 -16.48 4.04
CA PHE A 215 3.75 -17.35 5.08
C PHE A 215 4.75 -18.45 5.40
N CYS A 216 4.98 -18.69 6.68
CA CYS A 216 5.78 -19.81 7.18
C CYS A 216 4.98 -20.53 8.25
N ASP A 217 4.83 -21.84 8.12
CA ASP A 217 4.07 -22.69 9.04
C ASP A 217 4.89 -23.91 9.48
N ILE A 218 4.59 -24.44 10.66
CA ILE A 218 5.28 -25.63 11.19
C ILE A 218 4.64 -26.90 10.62
N LYS A 219 5.44 -27.70 9.97
CA LYS A 219 5.04 -29.05 9.51
C LYS A 219 5.11 -30.05 10.67
N GLY A 220 3.98 -30.66 11.01
CA GLY A 220 3.90 -31.67 12.07
C GLY A 220 3.78 -31.14 13.48
N PHE A 221 3.33 -29.88 13.63
CA PHE A 221 3.19 -29.23 14.94
C PHE A 221 2.14 -29.90 15.82
N THR A 222 0.98 -30.29 15.30
CA THR A 222 -0.08 -30.94 16.09
C THR A 222 0.40 -32.21 16.80
N PRO A 223 0.93 -33.25 16.13
CA PRO A 223 1.43 -34.42 16.81
C PRO A 223 2.64 -34.14 17.74
N PHE A 224 3.48 -33.16 17.38
CA PHE A 224 4.56 -32.71 18.24
C PHE A 224 4.04 -32.10 19.54
N SER A 225 3.07 -31.19 19.45
CA SER A 225 2.50 -30.51 20.61
C SER A 225 1.71 -31.45 21.54
N GLU A 226 1.04 -32.45 20.97
CA GLU A 226 0.29 -33.44 21.75
C GLU A 226 1.23 -34.37 22.57
N SER A 227 2.48 -34.52 22.17
CA SER A 227 3.47 -35.37 22.89
C SER A 227 4.15 -34.64 24.05
N LEU A 228 3.94 -33.35 24.25
CA LEU A 228 4.64 -32.51 25.24
C LEU A 228 3.70 -31.85 26.22
N SER A 229 4.24 -31.33 27.32
CA SER A 229 3.47 -30.45 28.20
C SER A 229 3.21 -29.10 27.54
N ALA A 230 2.08 -28.44 27.85
CA ALA A 230 1.75 -27.14 27.31
C ALA A 230 2.83 -26.06 27.57
N TYR A 231 3.53 -26.17 28.70
CA TYR A 231 4.62 -25.26 29.05
C TYR A 231 5.86 -25.47 28.14
N ASP A 232 6.19 -26.72 27.85
CA ASP A 232 7.30 -27.04 26.91
C ASP A 232 6.95 -26.55 25.50
N VAL A 233 5.70 -26.72 25.06
CA VAL A 233 5.23 -26.25 23.76
C VAL A 233 5.40 -24.74 23.64
N ILE A 234 4.97 -23.96 24.64
CA ILE A 234 5.12 -22.50 24.64
C ILE A 234 6.60 -22.10 24.62
N PHE A 235 7.44 -22.76 25.43
CA PHE A 235 8.88 -22.52 25.48
C PHE A 235 9.53 -22.74 24.11
N ILE A 236 9.22 -23.89 23.47
CA ILE A 236 9.77 -24.25 22.17
C ILE A 236 9.29 -23.29 21.07
N LEU A 237 7.99 -22.93 21.06
CA LEU A 237 7.44 -21.96 20.13
C LEU A 237 8.11 -20.59 20.25
N ASN A 238 8.29 -20.08 21.45
CA ASN A 238 8.96 -18.81 21.67
C ASN A 238 10.40 -18.83 21.15
N ARG A 239 11.11 -19.93 21.35
CA ARG A 239 12.47 -20.12 20.82
C ARG A 239 12.48 -20.20 19.29
N TYR A 240 11.54 -20.94 18.69
CA TYR A 240 11.33 -20.99 17.25
C TYR A 240 11.05 -19.61 16.67
N PHE A 241 10.09 -18.88 17.23
CA PHE A 241 9.74 -17.54 16.78
C PHE A 241 10.92 -16.57 16.89
N SER A 242 11.72 -16.66 17.94
CA SER A 242 12.93 -15.85 18.10
C SER A 242 13.93 -16.09 16.97
N ILE A 243 14.21 -17.36 16.65
CA ILE A 243 15.14 -17.75 15.56
C ILE A 243 14.60 -17.24 14.21
N MET A 244 13.33 -17.48 13.92
CA MET A 244 12.73 -17.07 12.63
C MET A 244 12.67 -15.55 12.50
N ARG A 245 12.32 -14.84 13.57
CA ARG A 245 12.29 -13.38 13.62
C ARG A 245 13.64 -12.75 13.32
N GLU A 246 14.72 -13.30 13.93
CA GLU A 246 16.10 -12.84 13.68
C GLU A 246 16.42 -12.87 12.18
N VAL A 247 16.14 -14.00 11.51
CA VAL A 247 16.40 -14.18 10.08
C VAL A 247 15.55 -13.24 9.23
N ILE A 248 14.26 -13.10 9.53
CA ILE A 248 13.34 -12.24 8.78
C ILE A 248 13.82 -10.79 8.85
N ILE A 249 14.12 -10.26 10.04
CA ILE A 249 14.58 -8.90 10.24
C ILE A 249 15.93 -8.64 9.60
N LYS A 250 16.90 -9.55 9.77
CA LYS A 250 18.22 -9.49 9.13
C LYS A 250 18.11 -9.32 7.61
N ASN A 251 17.11 -9.96 6.98
CA ASN A 251 16.86 -9.86 5.56
C ASN A 251 15.91 -8.67 5.18
N GLY A 252 15.64 -7.74 6.10
CA GLY A 252 14.84 -6.54 5.85
C GLY A 252 13.34 -6.81 5.75
N GLY A 253 12.85 -7.91 6.30
CA GLY A 253 11.45 -8.25 6.45
C GLY A 253 10.89 -7.77 7.79
N GLU A 254 9.58 -7.69 7.87
CA GLU A 254 8.83 -7.32 9.07
C GLU A 254 7.80 -8.41 9.39
N ILE A 255 7.69 -8.79 10.67
CA ILE A 255 6.64 -9.72 11.10
C ILE A 255 5.36 -8.93 11.29
N ASN A 256 4.36 -9.25 10.49
CA ASN A 256 3.03 -8.64 10.59
C ASN A 256 2.18 -9.31 11.69
N ASN A 257 2.19 -10.64 11.73
CA ASN A 257 1.42 -11.38 12.72
C ASN A 257 1.96 -12.79 12.94
N TYR A 258 1.71 -13.33 14.14
CA TYR A 258 1.79 -14.74 14.45
C TYR A 258 0.37 -15.32 14.49
N ILE A 259 0.11 -16.40 13.77
CA ILE A 259 -1.21 -17.03 13.62
C ILE A 259 -1.08 -18.50 14.05
N GLY A 260 -1.29 -18.76 15.35
CA GLY A 260 -0.95 -20.06 15.94
C GLY A 260 0.55 -20.29 15.88
N ASP A 261 0.98 -21.33 15.16
CA ASP A 261 2.38 -21.66 14.89
C ASP A 261 2.91 -21.06 13.57
N ALA A 262 2.06 -20.38 12.80
CA ALA A 262 2.44 -19.73 11.56
C ALA A 262 2.93 -18.29 11.76
N ILE A 263 3.81 -17.86 10.85
CA ILE A 263 4.35 -16.51 10.76
C ILE A 263 3.88 -15.86 9.44
N LEU A 264 3.27 -14.69 9.53
CA LEU A 264 3.06 -13.80 8.40
C LEU A 264 4.12 -12.70 8.42
N ALA A 265 5.02 -12.72 7.45
CA ALA A 265 6.06 -11.72 7.28
C ALA A 265 5.90 -10.96 5.95
N ILE A 266 6.36 -9.72 5.93
CA ILE A 266 6.21 -8.80 4.82
C ILE A 266 7.57 -8.20 4.48
N PHE A 267 7.87 -8.11 3.19
CA PHE A 267 9.07 -7.47 2.68
C PHE A 267 8.69 -6.35 1.70
N GLY A 268 9.34 -5.20 1.82
CA GLY A 268 9.10 -4.04 0.98
C GLY A 268 8.35 -2.90 1.66
N LEU A 269 8.03 -2.98 2.96
CA LEU A 269 7.38 -1.88 3.68
C LEU A 269 8.32 -0.67 3.80
N ASN A 270 9.54 -0.86 4.24
CA ASN A 270 10.52 0.21 4.42
C ASN A 270 11.52 0.29 3.26
N GLU A 271 11.94 -0.86 2.73
CA GLU A 271 12.89 -0.95 1.62
C GLU A 271 12.28 -1.77 0.47
N THR A 272 12.02 -1.12 -0.65
CA THR A 272 11.36 -1.75 -1.81
C THR A 272 12.34 -2.45 -2.76
N ARG A 273 13.66 -2.21 -2.61
CA ARG A 273 14.66 -2.83 -3.48
C ARG A 273 14.80 -4.31 -3.18
N GLN A 274 14.75 -5.13 -4.22
CA GLN A 274 14.94 -6.58 -4.13
C GLN A 274 14.11 -7.28 -3.05
N GLN A 275 12.93 -6.74 -2.72
CA GLN A 275 12.09 -7.24 -1.62
C GLN A 275 11.77 -8.73 -1.75
N THR A 276 11.48 -9.22 -2.96
CA THR A 276 11.18 -10.64 -3.23
C THR A 276 12.44 -11.50 -3.09
N LEU A 277 13.59 -10.99 -3.53
CA LEU A 277 14.86 -11.71 -3.37
C LEU A 277 15.26 -11.84 -1.90
N ARG A 278 15.06 -10.76 -1.13
CA ARG A 278 15.29 -10.76 0.32
C ARG A 278 14.34 -11.73 1.05
N ALA A 279 13.07 -11.75 0.68
CA ALA A 279 12.10 -12.71 1.20
C ALA A 279 12.53 -14.15 0.91
N THR A 280 12.97 -14.41 -0.32
CA THR A 280 13.46 -15.74 -0.74
C THR A 280 14.74 -16.15 0.01
N ASN A 281 15.68 -15.23 0.18
CA ASN A 281 16.90 -15.49 0.94
C ASN A 281 16.59 -15.76 2.42
N ALA A 282 15.67 -14.96 3.01
CA ALA A 282 15.19 -15.20 4.37
C ALA A 282 14.59 -16.62 4.52
N ALA A 283 13.73 -17.04 3.58
CA ALA A 283 13.12 -18.36 3.61
C ALA A 283 14.15 -19.49 3.57
N LEU A 284 15.17 -19.38 2.70
CA LEU A 284 16.25 -20.38 2.63
C LEU A 284 17.11 -20.40 3.90
N GLU A 285 17.41 -19.24 4.48
CA GLU A 285 18.13 -19.13 5.75
C GLU A 285 17.27 -19.66 6.92
N MET A 286 15.95 -19.40 6.95
CA MET A 286 15.03 -19.97 7.93
C MET A 286 15.03 -21.51 7.88
N ILE A 287 15.00 -22.08 6.68
CA ILE A 287 15.08 -23.53 6.46
C ILE A 287 16.40 -24.10 7.01
N HIS A 288 17.52 -23.42 6.75
CA HIS A 288 18.80 -23.82 7.27
C HIS A 288 18.87 -23.75 8.80
N ARG A 289 18.41 -22.67 9.39
CA ARG A 289 18.35 -22.52 10.86
C ARG A 289 17.39 -23.53 11.50
N MET A 290 16.33 -23.93 10.79
CA MET A 290 15.45 -25.01 11.24
C MET A 290 16.15 -26.36 11.26
N ASP A 291 17.00 -26.68 10.28
CA ASP A 291 17.77 -27.90 10.25
C ASP A 291 18.78 -27.99 11.45
N GLU A 292 19.29 -26.83 11.89
CA GLU A 292 20.09 -26.76 13.13
C GLU A 292 19.20 -26.93 14.38
N PHE A 293 18.03 -26.28 14.41
CA PHE A 293 17.12 -26.35 15.54
C PHE A 293 16.54 -27.76 15.75
N LYS A 294 16.31 -28.52 14.69
CA LYS A 294 15.91 -29.94 14.76
C LYS A 294 16.86 -30.76 15.58
N LYS A 295 18.18 -30.57 15.44
CA LYS A 295 19.19 -31.31 16.23
C LYS A 295 19.00 -31.08 17.72
N TYR A 296 18.67 -29.83 18.10
CA TYR A 296 18.36 -29.52 19.49
C TYR A 296 17.06 -30.19 19.95
N LEU A 297 15.99 -30.14 19.14
CA LEU A 297 14.68 -30.71 19.47
C LEU A 297 14.78 -32.22 19.67
N ILE A 298 15.45 -32.94 18.79
CA ILE A 298 15.69 -34.39 18.89
C ILE A 298 16.46 -34.72 20.17
N LYS A 299 17.51 -33.95 20.47
CA LYS A 299 18.34 -34.21 21.67
C LYS A 299 17.58 -33.92 22.97
N ALA A 300 16.77 -32.88 23.01
CA ALA A 300 16.10 -32.41 24.22
C ALA A 300 14.74 -33.08 24.46
N TYR A 301 14.02 -33.42 23.39
CA TYR A 301 12.61 -33.86 23.46
C TYR A 301 12.35 -35.20 22.72
N GLY A 302 13.33 -35.74 22.00
CA GLY A 302 13.18 -37.00 21.26
C GLY A 302 12.31 -36.91 20.02
N SER A 303 11.86 -35.73 19.66
CA SER A 303 10.96 -35.45 18.52
C SER A 303 11.36 -34.14 17.85
N ASP A 304 10.94 -33.92 16.58
CA ASP A 304 11.20 -32.70 15.86
C ASP A 304 9.99 -32.27 15.00
N PHE A 305 10.12 -31.10 14.40
CA PHE A 305 9.24 -30.62 13.37
C PHE A 305 10.03 -29.89 12.27
N ASP A 306 9.39 -29.58 11.17
CA ASP A 306 9.95 -28.83 10.03
C ASP A 306 9.13 -27.59 9.73
N ILE A 307 9.56 -26.77 8.77
CA ILE A 307 8.81 -25.62 8.29
C ILE A 307 8.51 -25.72 6.81
N ARG A 308 7.42 -25.06 6.42
CA ARG A 308 7.04 -24.81 5.02
C ARG A 308 6.88 -23.34 4.83
N VAL A 309 7.34 -22.84 3.69
CA VAL A 309 7.30 -21.41 3.35
C VAL A 309 6.65 -21.21 2.00
N GLY A 310 5.71 -20.29 1.94
CA GLY A 310 5.07 -19.81 0.72
C GLY A 310 5.33 -18.32 0.52
N ILE A 311 5.77 -17.90 -0.67
CA ILE A 311 6.02 -16.50 -1.00
C ILE A 311 5.20 -16.10 -2.21
N HIS A 312 4.53 -14.94 -2.11
CA HIS A 312 3.85 -14.30 -3.21
C HIS A 312 4.19 -12.80 -3.27
N TYR A 313 4.30 -12.25 -4.48
CA TYR A 313 4.45 -10.84 -4.72
C TYR A 313 3.17 -10.29 -5.34
N GLY A 314 2.58 -9.25 -4.75
CA GLY A 314 1.32 -8.69 -5.28
C GLY A 314 0.85 -7.43 -4.57
N GLU A 315 -0.24 -6.88 -5.10
CA GLU A 315 -0.87 -5.66 -4.58
C GLU A 315 -1.61 -5.95 -3.26
N VAL A 316 -1.33 -5.13 -2.26
CA VAL A 316 -2.03 -5.12 -0.97
C VAL A 316 -2.34 -3.70 -0.52
N ILE A 317 -3.31 -3.56 0.38
CA ILE A 317 -3.57 -2.33 1.12
C ILE A 317 -2.82 -2.43 2.44
N VAL A 318 -1.89 -1.51 2.66
CA VAL A 318 -1.21 -1.32 3.94
C VAL A 318 -1.97 -0.26 4.71
N GLY A 319 -2.50 -0.61 5.86
CA GLY A 319 -3.31 0.28 6.68
C GLY A 319 -3.38 -0.15 8.12
N THR A 320 -3.92 0.72 8.97
CA THR A 320 -4.11 0.44 10.38
C THR A 320 -5.53 -0.09 10.61
N VAL A 321 -5.63 -1.26 11.24
CA VAL A 321 -6.89 -1.91 11.60
C VAL A 321 -6.98 -2.07 13.12
N GLY A 322 -8.16 -1.87 13.67
CA GLY A 322 -8.43 -1.93 15.10
C GLY A 322 -9.07 -0.66 15.63
N TYR A 323 -9.28 -0.61 16.93
CA TYR A 323 -9.91 0.52 17.61
C TYR A 323 -9.05 0.98 18.81
N GLY A 324 -9.01 2.29 19.08
CA GLY A 324 -8.26 2.84 20.21
C GLY A 324 -6.77 2.49 20.17
N GLU A 325 -6.25 1.94 21.27
CA GLU A 325 -4.86 1.53 21.43
C GLU A 325 -4.54 0.17 20.77
N ASP A 326 -5.57 -0.62 20.44
CA ASP A 326 -5.43 -1.93 19.78
C ASP A 326 -5.20 -1.83 18.25
N LYS A 327 -4.96 -0.62 17.74
CA LYS A 327 -4.68 -0.41 16.33
C LYS A 327 -3.33 -1.02 15.94
N LYS A 328 -3.37 -1.91 14.93
CA LYS A 328 -2.16 -2.53 14.36
C LYS A 328 -2.04 -2.23 12.88
N LEU A 329 -0.82 -1.91 12.45
CA LEU A 329 -0.50 -1.87 11.03
C LEU A 329 -0.65 -3.27 10.47
N THR A 330 -1.39 -3.41 9.38
CA THR A 330 -1.64 -4.70 8.74
C THR A 330 -1.70 -4.56 7.23
N VAL A 331 -1.64 -5.69 6.54
CA VAL A 331 -1.80 -5.78 5.09
C VAL A 331 -3.05 -6.59 4.77
N ILE A 332 -3.84 -6.09 3.83
CA ILE A 332 -5.09 -6.72 3.40
C ILE A 332 -5.09 -6.79 1.87
N GLY A 333 -5.42 -7.96 1.33
CA GLY A 333 -5.56 -8.18 -0.12
C GLY A 333 -5.52 -9.64 -0.48
N ASP A 334 -5.88 -9.95 -1.73
CA ASP A 334 -5.85 -11.33 -2.23
C ASP A 334 -4.45 -11.92 -2.21
N ALA A 335 -3.41 -11.08 -2.33
CA ALA A 335 -2.02 -11.50 -2.27
C ALA A 335 -1.64 -12.19 -0.94
N VAL A 336 -2.24 -11.77 0.18
CA VAL A 336 -2.03 -12.41 1.50
C VAL A 336 -2.61 -13.82 1.50
N ASN A 337 -3.82 -13.99 0.96
CA ASN A 337 -4.48 -15.29 0.86
C ASN A 337 -3.75 -16.24 -0.11
N ILE A 338 -3.21 -15.70 -1.21
CA ILE A 338 -2.43 -16.48 -2.17
C ILE A 338 -1.16 -17.00 -1.51
N ALA A 339 -0.41 -16.17 -0.80
CA ALA A 339 0.80 -16.58 -0.09
C ALA A 339 0.54 -17.71 0.94
N SER A 340 -0.54 -17.61 1.70
CA SER A 340 -0.99 -18.67 2.63
C SER A 340 -1.32 -19.98 1.91
N ARG A 341 -2.02 -19.91 0.77
CA ARG A 341 -2.34 -21.11 -0.02
C ARG A 341 -1.09 -21.75 -0.63
N ILE A 342 -0.09 -20.95 -1.04
CA ILE A 342 1.18 -21.45 -1.57
C ILE A 342 1.95 -22.18 -0.45
N GLU A 343 1.95 -21.65 0.77
CA GLU A 343 2.52 -22.36 1.91
C GLU A 343 1.88 -23.74 2.07
N ALA A 344 0.54 -23.81 2.09
CA ALA A 344 -0.19 -25.06 2.27
C ALA A 344 0.11 -26.11 1.19
N ILE A 345 0.36 -25.71 -0.06
CA ILE A 345 0.66 -26.60 -1.19
C ILE A 345 2.00 -27.35 -0.97
N ASN A 346 2.96 -26.78 -0.23
CA ASN A 346 4.20 -27.49 0.09
C ASN A 346 3.94 -28.87 0.73
N LYS A 347 2.79 -29.05 1.43
CA LYS A 347 2.42 -30.34 2.03
C LYS A 347 2.24 -31.41 0.96
N ASP A 348 1.46 -31.09 -0.07
CA ASP A 348 1.10 -32.04 -1.13
C ASP A 348 2.25 -32.19 -2.13
N ALA A 349 3.00 -31.13 -2.36
CA ALA A 349 4.17 -31.12 -3.23
C ALA A 349 5.43 -31.78 -2.62
N GLY A 350 5.45 -32.02 -1.31
CA GLY A 350 6.62 -32.53 -0.62
C GLY A 350 7.80 -31.55 -0.56
N THR A 351 7.52 -30.25 -0.71
CA THR A 351 8.53 -29.17 -0.74
C THR A 351 8.56 -28.38 0.56
N ARG A 352 9.58 -27.53 0.75
CA ARG A 352 9.72 -26.66 1.93
C ARG A 352 9.58 -25.18 1.56
N LEU A 353 9.83 -24.79 0.29
CA LEU A 353 9.75 -23.42 -0.20
C LEU A 353 9.15 -23.40 -1.61
N LEU A 354 8.02 -22.75 -1.71
CA LEU A 354 7.38 -22.44 -3.00
C LEU A 354 7.16 -20.93 -3.14
N VAL A 355 7.41 -20.43 -4.34
CA VAL A 355 7.12 -19.04 -4.71
C VAL A 355 6.15 -18.98 -5.88
N SER A 356 5.28 -17.98 -5.93
CA SER A 356 4.40 -17.75 -7.08
C SER A 356 5.16 -17.35 -8.32
N ASP A 357 4.54 -17.46 -9.49
CA ASP A 357 5.08 -16.97 -10.76
C ASP A 357 5.34 -15.45 -10.73
N ASP A 358 4.44 -14.68 -10.10
CA ASP A 358 4.63 -13.24 -9.89
C ASP A 358 5.90 -12.94 -9.07
N ALA A 359 6.10 -13.67 -7.97
CA ALA A 359 7.30 -13.55 -7.16
C ALA A 359 8.56 -14.04 -7.91
N TYR A 360 8.45 -15.13 -8.65
CA TYR A 360 9.57 -15.66 -9.44
C TYR A 360 10.02 -14.69 -10.52
N ASN A 361 9.11 -14.03 -11.21
CA ASN A 361 9.45 -13.05 -12.25
C ASN A 361 10.28 -11.88 -11.73
N GLU A 362 10.12 -11.49 -10.46
CA GLU A 362 10.95 -10.47 -9.80
C GLU A 362 12.40 -10.93 -9.52
N ILE A 363 12.66 -12.25 -9.48
CA ILE A 363 13.94 -12.79 -8.99
C ILE A 363 14.59 -13.83 -9.92
N LYS A 364 14.00 -14.14 -11.06
CA LYS A 364 14.41 -15.24 -11.95
C LYS A 364 15.90 -15.25 -12.34
N GLU A 365 16.50 -14.07 -12.49
CA GLU A 365 17.92 -13.93 -12.82
C GLU A 365 18.85 -14.23 -11.63
N ASN A 366 18.29 -14.19 -10.40
CA ASN A 366 19.02 -14.23 -9.15
C ASN A 366 18.92 -15.57 -8.41
N VAL A 367 18.10 -16.49 -8.88
CA VAL A 367 17.83 -17.78 -8.23
C VAL A 367 18.01 -18.96 -9.14
N ASP A 368 18.26 -20.13 -8.53
CA ASP A 368 18.16 -21.42 -9.19
C ASP A 368 16.89 -22.12 -8.73
N VAL A 369 16.12 -22.64 -9.71
CA VAL A 369 14.86 -23.36 -9.49
C VAL A 369 15.14 -24.86 -9.56
N ARG A 370 14.60 -25.63 -8.62
CA ARG A 370 14.69 -27.12 -8.65
C ARG A 370 13.57 -27.71 -9.51
N ASN A 371 12.34 -27.29 -9.23
CA ASN A 371 11.12 -27.76 -9.90
C ASN A 371 10.11 -26.63 -10.06
N PHE A 372 9.12 -26.84 -10.92
CA PHE A 372 7.93 -26.01 -10.98
C PHE A 372 6.67 -26.88 -10.97
N LEU A 373 5.59 -26.33 -10.42
CA LEU A 373 4.29 -26.95 -10.30
C LEU A 373 3.25 -26.08 -11.00
N ARG A 374 2.37 -26.69 -11.80
CA ARG A 374 1.27 -26.00 -12.44
C ARG A 374 -0.05 -26.57 -11.93
N LEU A 375 -0.82 -25.76 -11.20
CA LEU A 375 -2.01 -26.22 -10.52
C LEU A 375 -3.06 -25.12 -10.38
N LYS A 376 -4.26 -25.51 -9.99
CA LYS A 376 -5.35 -24.59 -9.69
C LYS A 376 -5.44 -24.40 -8.18
N LEU A 377 -5.28 -23.16 -7.70
CA LEU A 377 -5.52 -22.85 -6.29
C LEU A 377 -6.99 -22.99 -5.95
N ARG A 378 -7.30 -23.55 -4.78
CA ARG A 378 -8.67 -23.63 -4.27
C ARG A 378 -9.27 -22.21 -4.17
N GLY A 379 -10.42 -22.00 -4.83
CA GLY A 379 -11.10 -20.70 -4.88
C GLY A 379 -10.57 -19.71 -5.91
N THR A 380 -9.72 -20.14 -6.85
CA THR A 380 -9.35 -19.36 -8.04
C THR A 380 -9.85 -20.06 -9.32
N SER A 381 -10.14 -19.29 -10.36
CA SER A 381 -10.53 -19.81 -11.68
C SER A 381 -9.33 -20.21 -12.54
N ASN A 382 -8.18 -19.63 -12.33
CA ASN A 382 -7.00 -19.74 -13.17
C ASN A 382 -5.97 -20.73 -12.65
N LEU A 383 -5.27 -21.39 -13.59
CA LEU A 383 -4.05 -22.14 -13.29
C LEU A 383 -2.93 -21.18 -12.89
N ILE A 384 -2.20 -21.53 -11.85
CA ILE A 384 -1.00 -20.80 -11.43
C ILE A 384 0.22 -21.69 -11.55
N THR A 385 1.38 -21.08 -11.75
CA THR A 385 2.68 -21.74 -11.69
C THR A 385 3.35 -21.39 -10.38
N LEU A 386 3.89 -22.40 -9.70
CA LEU A 386 4.70 -22.25 -8.48
C LEU A 386 6.09 -22.80 -8.75
N HIS A 387 7.10 -22.15 -8.19
CA HIS A 387 8.50 -22.50 -8.39
C HIS A 387 9.13 -22.93 -7.06
N GLU A 388 9.76 -24.10 -7.03
CA GLU A 388 10.59 -24.56 -5.90
C GLU A 388 11.98 -23.93 -6.04
N ILE A 389 12.30 -22.98 -5.17
CA ILE A 389 13.61 -22.32 -5.20
C ILE A 389 14.65 -23.17 -4.47
N GLN A 390 15.77 -23.44 -5.15
CA GLN A 390 16.87 -24.20 -4.61
C GLN A 390 17.86 -23.33 -3.85
N ARG A 391 18.23 -22.19 -4.44
CA ARG A 391 19.19 -21.24 -3.84
C ARG A 391 19.11 -19.85 -4.50
N VAL A 392 19.61 -18.85 -3.79
CA VAL A 392 19.95 -17.53 -4.32
C VAL A 392 21.40 -17.59 -4.82
N LYS A 393 21.66 -17.04 -6.05
CA LYS A 393 22.99 -16.99 -6.66
C LYS A 393 23.89 -16.04 -5.85
N LYS A 394 25.18 -16.36 -5.74
CA LYS A 394 26.18 -15.48 -5.09
C LYS A 394 26.24 -14.14 -5.82
N ASN A 395 26.39 -13.05 -5.06
CA ASN A 395 26.44 -11.65 -5.53
C ASN A 395 25.10 -11.07 -6.06
N SER A 396 23.97 -11.73 -5.79
CA SER A 396 22.65 -11.24 -6.20
C SER A 396 22.02 -10.27 -5.20
N LEU A 397 22.46 -10.29 -3.94
CA LEU A 397 21.94 -9.38 -2.89
C LEU A 397 22.84 -8.15 -2.76
N ILE A 398 22.21 -6.98 -2.59
CA ILE A 398 22.91 -5.74 -2.26
C ILE A 398 23.33 -5.84 -0.78
N ASP A 399 24.61 -5.53 -0.49
CA ASP A 399 25.13 -5.46 0.87
C ASP A 399 24.33 -4.49 1.75
N HIS A 400 23.92 -4.98 2.91
CA HIS A 400 23.02 -4.26 3.82
C HIS A 400 23.71 -3.29 4.77
N ASP A 401 25.04 -3.12 4.69
CA ASP A 401 25.82 -2.34 5.67
C ASP A 401 25.56 -0.83 5.64
N ASN A 402 24.69 -0.32 4.75
CA ASN A 402 24.38 1.10 4.57
C ASN A 402 22.91 1.49 4.76
N ILE A 403 22.08 0.71 5.43
CA ILE A 403 20.67 1.09 5.66
C ILE A 403 20.57 1.99 6.89
N LYS A 404 20.45 3.31 6.65
CA LYS A 404 20.11 4.29 7.69
C LYS A 404 18.65 4.10 8.14
N GLU A 405 18.42 4.31 9.44
CA GLU A 405 17.11 4.32 10.11
C GLU A 405 16.06 5.14 9.33
N ILE A 406 14.95 4.53 8.96
CA ILE A 406 13.78 5.24 8.42
C ILE A 406 12.69 5.23 9.49
N ARG A 407 12.34 6.44 9.97
CA ARG A 407 11.22 6.65 10.91
C ARG A 407 9.90 6.68 10.16
N TYR A 408 8.95 5.84 10.56
CA TYR A 408 7.58 5.88 10.09
C TYR A 408 6.63 6.12 11.28
N ASN A 409 5.88 7.24 11.23
CA ASN A 409 4.77 7.60 12.14
C ASN A 409 4.95 7.21 13.62
N ASN A 410 5.89 7.85 14.33
CA ASN A 410 6.11 7.72 15.78
C ASN A 410 6.43 6.31 16.32
N PHE A 411 6.65 5.31 15.49
CA PHE A 411 7.19 4.03 15.91
C PHE A 411 8.70 4.00 15.67
N ILE A 412 9.46 3.91 16.75
CA ILE A 412 10.91 3.71 16.71
C ILE A 412 11.15 2.22 16.52
N TRP A 413 11.55 1.81 15.32
CA TRP A 413 12.08 0.48 15.08
C TRP A 413 13.58 0.52 15.35
N THR A 414 13.99 0.03 16.50
CA THR A 414 15.42 -0.12 16.80
C THR A 414 15.96 -1.33 16.05
N ARG A 415 16.90 -1.07 15.13
CA ARG A 415 17.80 -2.13 14.63
C ARG A 415 18.62 -2.59 15.84
N THR A 416 18.46 -3.82 16.28
CA THR A 416 19.38 -4.41 17.24
C THR A 416 20.67 -4.74 16.50
N LEU A 417 21.61 -3.79 16.50
CA LEU A 417 23.00 -4.07 16.17
C LEU A 417 23.57 -4.96 17.31
N PRO A 418 24.46 -5.91 17.00
CA PRO A 418 25.22 -6.60 18.04
C PRO A 418 25.86 -5.55 18.96
N ILE A 419 25.86 -5.79 20.28
CA ILE A 419 26.42 -4.86 21.29
C ILE A 419 27.86 -4.45 20.96
N SER A 420 28.60 -5.27 20.23
CA SER A 420 29.95 -4.99 19.72
C SER A 420 30.03 -3.85 18.72
N GLU A 421 28.95 -3.55 18.00
CA GLU A 421 28.91 -2.53 16.93
C GLU A 421 28.29 -1.19 17.37
N LEU A 422 27.86 -1.08 18.65
CA LEU A 422 27.34 0.17 19.22
C LEU A 422 28.50 1.08 19.63
N GLU A 423 28.36 2.38 19.38
CA GLU A 423 29.27 3.39 19.93
C GLU A 423 29.18 3.39 21.48
N GLU A 424 30.26 3.78 22.17
CA GLU A 424 30.36 3.65 23.64
C GLU A 424 29.24 4.37 24.42
N GLY A 425 28.68 5.44 23.87
CA GLY A 425 27.54 6.17 24.43
C GLY A 425 26.21 5.41 24.32
N GLU A 426 26.05 4.58 23.28
CA GLU A 426 24.86 3.76 23.04
C GLU A 426 24.89 2.47 23.87
N LYS A 427 26.07 1.89 24.08
CA LYS A 427 26.29 0.75 24.99
C LYS A 427 25.84 1.05 26.41
N LYS A 428 26.12 2.27 26.93
CA LYS A 428 25.67 2.72 28.25
C LYS A 428 24.16 2.85 28.37
N LYS A 429 23.48 3.30 27.31
CA LYS A 429 22.01 3.44 27.26
C LYS A 429 21.29 2.09 27.18
N PHE A 430 21.89 1.11 26.51
CA PHE A 430 21.34 -0.24 26.40
C PHE A 430 21.43 -0.98 27.73
N LEU A 431 22.60 -0.96 28.37
CA LEU A 431 22.84 -1.62 29.65
C LEU A 431 22.10 -0.96 30.85
N SER A 432 21.64 0.28 30.71
CA SER A 432 20.85 0.98 31.76
C SER A 432 19.36 0.66 31.70
N LYS A 433 18.86 -0.01 30.67
CA LYS A 433 17.44 -0.44 30.52
C LYS A 433 17.18 -1.88 30.94
N GLU A 434 18.21 -2.65 31.25
CA GLU A 434 18.12 -4.04 31.79
C GLU A 434 18.28 -4.08 33.33
N LYS A 435 18.24 -2.95 33.99
CA LYS A 435 18.12 -2.82 35.44
C LYS A 435 16.78 -2.11 35.71
#